data_5d3cd9a38981f52e0b613ba367923a68
#
_entry.id   5d3cd9a38981f52e0b613ba367923a68
#
_cell.length_a   1.000
_cell.length_b   1.000
_cell.length_c   1.000
_cell.angle_alpha   90.00
_cell.angle_beta   90.00
_cell.angle_gamma   90.00
#
_symmetry.space_group_name_H-M   'P 1'
#
loop_
_entity.id
_entity.type
_entity.pdbx_description
1 polymer ?
#
loop_
_entity_poly.entity_id
_entity_poly.type
_entity_poly.pdbx_seq_one_letter_code
_entity_poly.pdbx_strand_id
1 'polypeptide(L)'
;MKQSPPKLPLTRKERSALRKHHVVLADIHTRRVEELQKMLDCPKDRAERLHALALFQQIPSVGEKGAAQMVDGLGVRTFEEVTSKNGAQWLDELEQRLGVWTDPCVEDQLRCIVHHAGNPGSSRQWFDFTEERKAYREMEGYPANRPTLPWYEEK
;
A
#
# COMPACT_ATOMS: atom_id res chain seq x y z
N MET A 1 -7.73 4.02 -19.88
CA MET A 1 -6.37 3.50 -19.93
C MET A 1 -6.23 2.29 -19.02
N LYS A 2 -5.74 1.18 -19.54
CA LYS A 2 -5.57 -0.03 -18.74
C LYS A 2 -4.37 0.15 -17.80
N GLN A 3 -4.58 -0.14 -16.54
CA GLN A 3 -3.46 -0.21 -15.60
C GLN A 3 -2.71 -1.51 -15.81
N SER A 4 -1.41 -1.49 -15.50
CA SER A 4 -0.61 -2.71 -15.49
C SER A 4 -1.16 -3.67 -14.44
N PRO A 5 -1.06 -4.99 -14.68
CA PRO A 5 -1.45 -5.96 -13.64
C PRO A 5 -0.64 -5.73 -12.37
N PRO A 6 -1.22 -5.97 -11.20
CA PRO A 6 -0.48 -5.82 -9.94
C PRO A 6 0.64 -6.85 -9.86
N LYS A 7 1.73 -6.48 -9.21
CA LYS A 7 2.83 -7.39 -8.91
C LYS A 7 2.60 -7.99 -7.54
N LEU A 8 2.47 -9.30 -7.48
CA LEU A 8 2.14 -10.01 -6.25
C LEU A 8 3.17 -11.11 -5.97
N PRO A 9 3.51 -11.32 -4.68
CA PRO A 9 4.50 -12.33 -4.29
C PRO A 9 3.88 -13.73 -4.26
N LEU A 10 3.42 -14.20 -5.41
CA LEU A 10 2.73 -15.47 -5.54
C LEU A 10 3.71 -16.63 -5.65
N THR A 11 3.38 -17.76 -5.01
CA THR A 11 4.10 -19.00 -5.19
C THR A 11 3.73 -19.61 -6.55
N ARG A 12 4.52 -20.58 -6.99
CA ARG A 12 4.21 -21.33 -8.23
C ARG A 12 2.86 -22.03 -8.13
N LYS A 13 2.56 -22.59 -6.97
CA LYS A 13 1.29 -23.27 -6.71
C LYS A 13 0.12 -22.29 -6.82
N GLU A 14 0.28 -21.09 -6.26
CA GLU A 14 -0.75 -20.05 -6.32
C GLU A 14 -0.98 -19.59 -7.76
N ARG A 15 0.09 -19.39 -8.52
CA ARG A 15 -0.04 -19.00 -9.94
C ARG A 15 -0.76 -20.08 -10.74
N SER A 16 -0.46 -21.34 -10.48
CA SER A 16 -1.14 -22.46 -11.13
C SER A 16 -2.62 -22.49 -10.79
N ALA A 17 -2.96 -22.25 -9.52
CA ALA A 17 -4.35 -22.22 -9.08
C ALA A 17 -5.13 -21.12 -9.76
N LEU A 18 -4.54 -19.92 -9.92
CA LEU A 18 -5.19 -18.81 -10.60
C LEU A 18 -5.46 -19.16 -12.07
N ARG A 19 -4.48 -19.78 -12.74
CA ARG A 19 -4.67 -20.21 -14.14
C ARG A 19 -5.78 -21.26 -14.25
N LYS A 20 -5.81 -22.20 -13.33
CA LYS A 20 -6.83 -23.25 -13.30
C LYS A 20 -8.24 -22.65 -13.16
N HIS A 21 -8.37 -21.61 -12.37
CA HIS A 21 -9.65 -20.94 -12.14
C HIS A 21 -9.92 -19.80 -13.11
N HIS A 22 -9.04 -19.60 -14.10
CA HIS A 22 -9.17 -18.57 -15.14
C HIS A 22 -9.24 -17.15 -14.53
N VAL A 23 -8.49 -16.90 -13.46
CA VAL A 23 -8.42 -15.59 -12.80
C VAL A 23 -7.11 -14.94 -13.19
N VAL A 24 -7.19 -13.73 -13.73
CA VAL A 24 -6.00 -12.92 -14.06
C VAL A 24 -5.66 -12.02 -12.88
N LEU A 25 -4.38 -11.61 -12.80
CA LEU A 25 -3.91 -10.78 -11.70
C LEU A 25 -4.71 -9.48 -11.55
N ALA A 26 -5.09 -8.88 -12.69
CA ALA A 26 -5.84 -7.62 -12.69
C ALA A 26 -7.22 -7.73 -12.00
N ASP A 27 -7.75 -8.93 -11.84
CA ASP A 27 -9.07 -9.15 -11.27
C ASP A 27 -9.04 -9.60 -9.80
N ILE A 28 -7.85 -9.81 -9.23
CA ILE A 28 -7.75 -10.31 -7.85
C ILE A 28 -8.42 -9.35 -6.87
N HIS A 29 -8.25 -8.05 -7.04
CA HIS A 29 -8.87 -7.05 -6.16
C HIS A 29 -10.40 -7.06 -6.20
N THR A 30 -11.00 -7.65 -7.23
CA THR A 30 -12.46 -7.74 -7.36
C THR A 30 -13.03 -8.97 -6.67
N ARG A 31 -12.18 -9.90 -6.26
CA ARG A 31 -12.62 -11.15 -5.61
C ARG A 31 -12.72 -10.94 -4.11
N ARG A 32 -13.63 -11.69 -3.48
CA ARG A 32 -13.73 -11.66 -2.03
C ARG A 32 -12.57 -12.47 -1.43
N VAL A 33 -12.16 -12.10 -0.23
CA VAL A 33 -11.08 -12.79 0.48
C VAL A 33 -11.39 -14.29 0.61
N GLU A 34 -12.63 -14.63 0.94
CA GLU A 34 -13.06 -16.02 1.09
C GLU A 34 -12.91 -16.83 -0.21
N GLU A 35 -13.21 -16.19 -1.34
CA GLU A 35 -13.02 -16.83 -2.65
C GLU A 35 -11.55 -17.10 -2.93
N LEU A 36 -10.70 -16.11 -2.65
CA LEU A 36 -9.26 -16.24 -2.84
C LEU A 36 -8.68 -17.32 -1.93
N GLN A 37 -9.11 -17.35 -0.69
CA GLN A 37 -8.65 -18.34 0.29
C GLN A 37 -8.94 -19.75 -0.20
N LYS A 38 -10.14 -19.97 -0.69
CA LYS A 38 -10.56 -21.28 -1.18
C LYS A 38 -9.83 -21.66 -2.47
N MET A 39 -9.77 -20.70 -3.40
CA MET A 39 -9.14 -20.89 -4.71
C MET A 39 -7.64 -21.20 -4.59
N LEU A 40 -6.96 -20.45 -3.74
CA LEU A 40 -5.51 -20.58 -3.56
C LEU A 40 -5.12 -21.63 -2.54
N ASP A 41 -6.09 -22.17 -1.78
CA ASP A 41 -5.86 -23.12 -0.71
C ASP A 41 -4.81 -22.58 0.25
N CYS A 42 -5.06 -21.39 0.79
CA CYS A 42 -4.14 -20.69 1.68
C CYS A 42 -4.87 -20.19 2.93
N PRO A 43 -4.13 -19.83 3.99
CA PRO A 43 -4.75 -19.24 5.18
C PRO A 43 -5.43 -17.92 4.87
N LYS A 44 -6.40 -17.54 5.68
CA LYS A 44 -7.16 -16.31 5.53
C LYS A 44 -6.23 -15.09 5.49
N ASP A 45 -5.26 -15.03 6.38
CA ASP A 45 -4.30 -13.93 6.44
C ASP A 45 -3.54 -13.75 5.12
N ARG A 46 -3.15 -14.85 4.50
CA ARG A 46 -2.47 -14.84 3.21
C ARG A 46 -3.38 -14.25 2.12
N ALA A 47 -4.64 -14.69 2.10
CA ALA A 47 -5.61 -14.21 1.13
C ALA A 47 -5.89 -12.72 1.33
N GLU A 48 -6.03 -12.28 2.59
CA GLU A 48 -6.23 -10.87 2.91
C GLU A 48 -5.04 -10.02 2.45
N ARG A 49 -3.83 -10.51 2.68
CA ARG A 49 -2.61 -9.81 2.27
C ARG A 49 -2.54 -9.65 0.75
N LEU A 50 -2.76 -10.74 0.01
CA LEU A 50 -2.70 -10.70 -1.46
C LEU A 50 -3.80 -9.80 -2.03
N HIS A 51 -4.99 -9.88 -1.47
CA HIS A 51 -6.10 -9.02 -1.88
C HIS A 51 -5.76 -7.54 -1.67
N ALA A 52 -5.24 -7.19 -0.50
CA ALA A 52 -4.89 -5.81 -0.17
C ALA A 52 -3.77 -5.28 -1.06
N LEU A 53 -2.73 -6.10 -1.32
CA LEU A 53 -1.66 -5.71 -2.22
C LEU A 53 -2.19 -5.42 -3.63
N ALA A 54 -3.10 -6.26 -4.11
CA ALA A 54 -3.72 -6.06 -5.42
C ALA A 54 -4.60 -4.81 -5.44
N LEU A 55 -5.38 -4.61 -4.38
CA LEU A 55 -6.30 -3.48 -4.26
C LEU A 55 -5.56 -2.14 -4.28
N PHE A 56 -4.50 -2.01 -3.47
CA PHE A 56 -3.78 -0.75 -3.37
C PHE A 56 -3.02 -0.42 -4.66
N GLN A 57 -2.61 -1.42 -5.42
CA GLN A 57 -1.96 -1.19 -6.71
C GLN A 57 -2.94 -0.73 -7.81
N GLN A 58 -4.24 -0.71 -7.53
CA GLN A 58 -5.21 -0.10 -8.44
C GLN A 58 -5.18 1.42 -8.38
N ILE A 59 -4.60 1.99 -7.34
CA ILE A 59 -4.47 3.44 -7.18
C ILE A 59 -3.47 3.96 -8.21
N PRO A 60 -3.81 5.01 -8.98
CA PRO A 60 -2.88 5.56 -9.97
C PRO A 60 -1.51 5.85 -9.38
N SER A 61 -0.46 5.40 -10.06
CA SER A 61 0.95 5.58 -9.71
C SER A 61 1.44 4.86 -8.44
N VAL A 62 0.58 4.10 -7.77
CA VAL A 62 0.99 3.29 -6.63
C VAL A 62 1.34 1.88 -7.13
N GLY A 63 2.63 1.53 -7.01
CA GLY A 63 3.13 0.22 -7.42
C GLY A 63 3.27 -0.73 -6.25
N GLU A 64 4.02 -1.82 -6.47
CA GLU A 64 4.18 -2.86 -5.44
C GLU A 64 4.85 -2.34 -4.17
N LYS A 65 5.81 -1.41 -4.29
CA LYS A 65 6.50 -0.87 -3.11
C LYS A 65 5.58 -0.03 -2.24
N GLY A 66 4.80 0.86 -2.85
CA GLY A 66 3.84 1.69 -2.12
C GLY A 66 2.77 0.84 -1.45
N ALA A 67 2.24 -0.14 -2.18
CA ALA A 67 1.26 -1.07 -1.61
C ALA A 67 1.86 -1.87 -0.45
N ALA A 68 3.09 -2.36 -0.60
CA ALA A 68 3.75 -3.14 0.45
C ALA A 68 4.02 -2.32 1.71
N GLN A 69 4.33 -1.04 1.58
CA GLN A 69 4.52 -0.17 2.75
C GLN A 69 3.24 -0.10 3.59
N MET A 70 2.10 0.03 2.95
CA MET A 70 0.82 0.07 3.64
C MET A 70 0.41 -1.30 4.18
N VAL A 71 0.52 -2.34 3.37
CA VAL A 71 0.05 -3.69 3.72
C VAL A 71 1.02 -4.41 4.65
N ASP A 72 2.28 -4.49 4.26
CA ASP A 72 3.29 -5.22 5.03
C ASP A 72 3.93 -4.34 6.11
N GLY A 73 4.21 -3.09 5.76
CA GLY A 73 4.85 -2.16 6.71
C GLY A 73 3.91 -1.73 7.83
N LEU A 74 2.66 -1.45 7.50
CA LEU A 74 1.70 -0.90 8.45
C LEU A 74 0.57 -1.86 8.84
N GLY A 75 0.50 -3.02 8.19
CA GLY A 75 -0.51 -4.04 8.53
C GLY A 75 -1.93 -3.70 8.08
N VAL A 76 -2.08 -2.78 7.14
CA VAL A 76 -3.40 -2.33 6.67
C VAL A 76 -3.92 -3.24 5.57
N ARG A 77 -5.19 -3.58 5.61
CA ARG A 77 -5.81 -4.52 4.66
C ARG A 77 -6.97 -3.92 3.86
N THR A 78 -7.55 -2.79 4.30
CA THR A 78 -8.75 -2.23 3.68
C THR A 78 -8.63 -0.72 3.53
N PHE A 79 -9.39 -0.14 2.60
CA PHE A 79 -9.48 1.32 2.48
C PHE A 79 -10.10 1.96 3.71
N GLU A 80 -11.01 1.26 4.37
CA GLU A 80 -11.61 1.76 5.61
C GLU A 80 -10.54 1.99 6.68
N GLU A 81 -9.62 1.03 6.85
CA GLU A 81 -8.50 1.20 7.78
C GLU A 81 -7.60 2.36 7.37
N VAL A 82 -7.35 2.52 6.07
CA VAL A 82 -6.51 3.60 5.55
C VAL A 82 -7.03 4.97 5.99
N THR A 83 -8.33 5.18 5.93
CA THR A 83 -8.92 6.49 6.23
C THR A 83 -8.96 6.82 7.72
N SER A 84 -8.56 5.90 8.58
CA SER A 84 -8.51 6.14 10.03
C SER A 84 -7.43 7.14 10.45
N LYS A 85 -6.44 7.39 9.59
CA LYS A 85 -5.35 8.34 9.83
C LYS A 85 -5.05 9.12 8.55
N ASN A 86 -4.42 10.28 8.70
CA ASN A 86 -3.95 11.01 7.53
C ASN A 86 -2.58 10.46 7.07
N GLY A 87 -2.10 10.92 5.90
CA GLY A 87 -0.86 10.43 5.34
C GLY A 87 0.37 10.68 6.22
N ALA A 88 0.40 11.83 6.90
CA ALA A 88 1.51 12.15 7.79
C ALA A 88 1.55 11.21 9.00
N GLN A 89 0.38 10.91 9.58
CA GLN A 89 0.29 9.98 10.70
C GLN A 89 0.71 8.57 10.28
N TRP A 90 0.33 8.14 9.09
CA TRP A 90 0.77 6.84 8.59
C TRP A 90 2.29 6.80 8.39
N LEU A 91 2.87 7.87 7.85
CA LEU A 91 4.32 7.94 7.71
C LEU A 91 5.02 7.85 9.06
N ASP A 92 4.53 8.63 10.02
CA ASP A 92 5.14 8.67 11.35
C ASP A 92 5.13 7.28 11.99
N GLU A 93 4.02 6.55 11.84
CA GLU A 93 3.93 5.18 12.34
C GLU A 93 4.87 4.23 11.59
N LEU A 94 4.94 4.37 10.27
CA LEU A 94 5.82 3.51 9.45
C LEU A 94 7.27 3.68 9.87
N GLU A 95 7.72 4.93 10.04
CA GLU A 95 9.09 5.20 10.45
C GLU A 95 9.40 4.64 11.83
N GLN A 96 8.43 4.71 12.76
CA GLN A 96 8.60 4.10 14.08
C GLN A 96 8.76 2.58 13.99
N ARG A 97 7.97 1.94 13.15
CA ARG A 97 8.07 0.49 12.96
C ARG A 97 9.37 0.08 12.29
N LEU A 98 9.85 0.88 11.35
CA LEU A 98 11.11 0.60 10.62
C LEU A 98 12.35 0.98 11.43
N GLY A 99 12.23 1.92 12.37
CA GLY A 99 13.37 2.43 13.14
C GLY A 99 14.27 3.36 12.33
N VAL A 100 13.81 3.83 11.17
CA VAL A 100 14.57 4.75 10.31
C VAL A 100 13.61 5.81 9.76
N TRP A 101 14.16 6.98 9.36
CA TRP A 101 13.38 7.92 8.57
C TRP A 101 13.50 7.55 7.09
N THR A 102 12.42 7.76 6.34
CA THR A 102 12.30 7.29 4.97
C THR A 102 12.49 8.41 3.96
N ASP A 103 12.71 8.04 2.70
CA ASP A 103 12.72 8.98 1.58
C ASP A 103 11.39 9.75 1.57
N PRO A 104 11.43 11.09 1.37
CA PRO A 104 10.19 11.88 1.33
C PRO A 104 9.11 11.39 0.36
N CYS A 105 9.51 10.72 -0.72
CA CYS A 105 8.55 10.15 -1.67
C CYS A 105 7.63 9.12 -1.01
N VAL A 106 8.06 8.48 0.06
CA VAL A 106 7.25 7.50 0.79
C VAL A 106 6.02 8.18 1.37
N GLU A 107 6.18 9.34 1.99
CA GLU A 107 5.05 10.09 2.53
C GLU A 107 4.09 10.52 1.43
N ASP A 108 4.63 10.95 0.29
CA ASP A 108 3.81 11.36 -0.85
C ASP A 108 2.94 10.19 -1.32
N GLN A 109 3.50 8.99 -1.37
CA GLN A 109 2.75 7.79 -1.73
C GLN A 109 1.68 7.43 -0.70
N LEU A 110 2.00 7.52 0.58
CA LEU A 110 1.02 7.26 1.64
C LEU A 110 -0.13 8.28 1.58
N ARG A 111 0.18 9.55 1.33
CA ARG A 111 -0.84 10.58 1.16
C ARG A 111 -1.74 10.28 -0.04
N CYS A 112 -1.15 9.79 -1.13
CA CYS A 112 -1.89 9.39 -2.31
C CYS A 112 -2.86 8.25 -1.99
N ILE A 113 -2.40 7.23 -1.26
CA ILE A 113 -3.24 6.10 -0.89
C ILE A 113 -4.41 6.56 -0.01
N VAL A 114 -4.15 7.42 0.97
CA VAL A 114 -5.21 7.97 1.85
C VAL A 114 -6.22 8.75 1.03
N HIS A 115 -5.75 9.60 0.11
CA HIS A 115 -6.64 10.39 -0.75
C HIS A 115 -7.57 9.48 -1.57
N HIS A 116 -7.02 8.47 -2.23
CA HIS A 116 -7.82 7.58 -3.07
C HIS A 116 -8.78 6.71 -2.27
N ALA A 117 -8.42 6.35 -1.04
CA ALA A 117 -9.31 5.59 -0.18
C ALA A 117 -10.60 6.36 0.13
N GLY A 118 -10.50 7.68 0.22
CA GLY A 118 -11.66 8.55 0.46
C GLY A 118 -12.26 9.19 -0.80
N ASN A 119 -11.60 9.04 -1.94
CA ASN A 119 -12.01 9.68 -3.20
C ASN A 119 -11.87 8.70 -4.37
N PRO A 120 -12.72 7.66 -4.42
CA PRO A 120 -12.68 6.69 -5.51
C PRO A 120 -12.82 7.39 -6.87
N GLY A 121 -12.01 6.98 -7.82
CA GLY A 121 -12.05 7.56 -9.17
C GLY A 121 -11.21 8.81 -9.36
N SER A 122 -10.53 9.28 -8.31
CA SER A 122 -9.59 10.40 -8.46
C SER A 122 -8.45 10.03 -9.41
N SER A 123 -7.94 11.00 -10.15
CA SER A 123 -6.82 10.83 -11.07
C SER A 123 -5.49 11.30 -10.50
N ARG A 124 -5.47 11.78 -9.25
CA ARG A 124 -4.24 12.29 -8.64
C ARG A 124 -3.22 11.17 -8.49
N GLN A 125 -1.94 11.53 -8.73
CA GLN A 125 -0.82 10.60 -8.63
C GLN A 125 0.04 10.97 -7.43
N TRP A 126 0.94 10.06 -7.02
CA TRP A 126 1.70 10.27 -5.78
C TRP A 126 2.49 11.60 -5.77
N PHE A 127 3.04 11.99 -6.93
CA PHE A 127 3.84 13.21 -7.00
C PHE A 127 2.98 14.49 -6.93
N ASP A 128 1.67 14.37 -7.05
CA ASP A 128 0.76 15.50 -6.87
C ASP A 128 0.61 15.89 -5.40
N PHE A 129 1.16 15.09 -4.49
CA PHE A 129 1.10 15.34 -3.04
C PHE A 129 2.37 15.94 -2.47
N THR A 130 3.39 16.13 -3.29
CA THR A 130 4.70 16.65 -2.83
C THR A 130 4.59 18.03 -2.19
N GLU A 131 3.87 18.95 -2.82
CA GLU A 131 3.74 20.30 -2.29
C GLU A 131 2.92 20.32 -0.99
N GLU A 132 1.87 19.50 -0.90
CA GLU A 132 1.08 19.37 0.33
C GLU A 132 1.95 18.85 1.47
N ARG A 133 2.78 17.84 1.20
CA ARG A 133 3.69 17.28 2.20
C ARG A 133 4.66 18.34 2.70
N LYS A 134 5.30 19.08 1.77
CA LYS A 134 6.26 20.12 2.14
C LYS A 134 5.62 21.18 3.00
N ALA A 135 4.44 21.68 2.61
CA ALA A 135 3.73 22.70 3.37
C ALA A 135 3.34 22.22 4.76
N TYR A 136 2.83 20.98 4.85
CA TYR A 136 2.45 20.40 6.13
C TYR A 136 3.65 20.25 7.06
N ARG A 137 4.77 19.71 6.54
CA ARG A 137 5.95 19.48 7.37
C ARG A 137 6.67 20.75 7.76
N GLU A 138 6.59 21.79 6.94
CA GLU A 138 7.12 23.09 7.29
C GLU A 138 6.34 23.69 8.48
N MET A 139 5.01 23.54 8.47
CA MET A 139 4.15 24.07 9.51
C MET A 139 4.13 23.21 10.77
N GLU A 140 3.94 21.90 10.60
CA GLU A 140 3.74 20.98 11.73
C GLU A 140 5.02 20.26 12.17
N GLY A 141 6.01 20.15 11.27
CA GLY A 141 7.23 19.41 11.54
C GLY A 141 7.01 17.91 11.61
N TYR A 142 7.98 17.23 12.18
CA TYR A 142 7.94 15.77 12.42
C TYR A 142 7.85 15.53 13.92
N PRO A 143 7.43 14.32 14.34
CA PRO A 143 7.38 13.98 15.77
C PRO A 143 8.76 14.11 16.42
N ALA A 144 8.79 14.51 17.69
CA ALA A 144 10.03 14.64 18.44
C ALA A 144 10.82 13.33 18.52
N ASN A 145 10.11 12.19 18.49
CA ASN A 145 10.71 10.87 18.57
C ASN A 145 10.98 10.24 17.20
N ARG A 146 10.96 11.05 16.13
CA ARG A 146 11.25 10.53 14.78
C ARG A 146 12.63 9.84 14.79
N PRO A 147 12.75 8.66 14.16
CA PRO A 147 14.05 8.00 14.04
C PRO A 147 15.11 8.91 13.42
N THR A 148 16.33 8.82 13.90
CA THR A 148 17.45 9.64 13.39
C THR A 148 18.28 8.90 12.36
N LEU A 149 18.20 7.56 12.33
CA LEU A 149 18.92 6.74 11.36
C LEU A 149 18.21 6.83 9.99
N PRO A 150 18.93 7.19 8.93
CA PRO A 150 18.30 7.25 7.62
C PRO A 150 18.09 5.86 7.03
N TRP A 151 17.07 5.74 6.16
CA TRP A 151 16.69 4.48 5.54
C TRP A 151 17.84 3.80 4.77
N TYR A 152 18.73 4.60 4.18
CA TYR A 152 19.83 4.08 3.37
C TYR A 152 21.02 3.59 4.21
N GLU A 153 20.99 3.80 5.53
CA GLU A 153 22.02 3.30 6.46
C GLU A 153 21.52 2.12 7.29
N GLU A 154 20.31 1.65 7.00
CA GLU A 154 19.76 0.49 7.67
C GLU A 154 20.58 -0.75 7.32
N LYS A 155 20.87 -1.56 8.35
CA LYS A 155 21.62 -2.81 8.19
C LYS A 155 20.73 -4.01 8.05
#